data_c3379a84f18f638a988121b945e5781a
#
_entry.id   c3379a84f18f638a988121b945e5781a
#
_cell.length_a   1.000
_cell.length_b   1.000
_cell.length_c   1.000
_cell.angle_alpha   90.00
_cell.angle_beta   90.00
_cell.angle_gamma   90.00
#
_symmetry.space_group_name_H-M   'P 1'
#
loop_
_entity.id
_entity.type
_entity.pdbx_description
1 polymer ?
#
loop_
_entity_poly.entity_id
_entity_poly.type
_entity_poly.pdbx_seq_one_letter_code
_entity_poly.pdbx_strand_id
1 'polypeptide(L)'
;MTQPTPIAIIGAGKIGETIVDLLLETGDYSITLIDASAETLHQFKDHPLLKIVQQDVKDVAMLEKCMAGHFAVLSSTPFFLTKVIAQAALTVGCHYLDLTEDVDSTDFVREIAKTAKSAFIPQCGLAPGFISIVTQHIANGFDELDSIRMCVGALPLYPSNSLNYNLTWSTDGVINEYCEPCICIEDGKAIHAAALENLQHFSMDGINYETFNTSGGIGSLAESMAGKVKSLSYQTIRYPGHRDIMKTLLHDLRLKERRDLLKEVLENAVPATLQDVVLIFVTVSGKKNHHLIQETYANKIYSQQIKGVQRSAIQVTTASSLCAVLDLLHNGQIPTQGFVIQEEIDLDLFLGNRFGRVYAIQTPAKGCPH
;
A
#
# COMPACT_ATOMS: atom_id res chain seq x y z
N MET A 1 4.18 3.78 33.85
CA MET A 1 4.35 3.46 32.42
C MET A 1 3.26 2.45 32.07
N THR A 2 2.44 2.72 31.07
CA THR A 2 1.47 1.76 30.55
C THR A 2 2.22 0.57 29.97
N GLN A 3 1.68 -0.65 30.11
CA GLN A 3 2.28 -1.82 29.48
C GLN A 3 2.23 -1.68 27.95
N PRO A 4 3.29 -2.04 27.20
CA PRO A 4 3.30 -2.00 25.75
C PRO A 4 2.17 -2.87 25.16
N THR A 5 1.48 -2.36 24.16
CA THR A 5 0.36 -3.06 23.49
C THR A 5 0.88 -4.22 22.65
N PRO A 6 0.38 -5.45 22.85
CA PRO A 6 0.86 -6.62 22.12
C PRO A 6 0.34 -6.65 20.69
N ILE A 7 1.24 -6.73 19.71
CA ILE A 7 0.97 -6.78 18.26
C ILE A 7 1.61 -8.03 17.67
N ALA A 8 0.87 -8.79 16.89
CA ALA A 8 1.42 -9.86 16.05
C ALA A 8 1.72 -9.33 14.64
N ILE A 9 2.93 -9.55 14.14
CA ILE A 9 3.30 -9.23 12.75
C ILE A 9 3.57 -10.54 12.04
N ILE A 10 2.90 -10.78 10.92
CA ILE A 10 3.06 -11.96 10.08
C ILE A 10 3.75 -11.55 8.79
N GLY A 11 4.91 -12.18 8.52
CA GLY A 11 5.81 -11.82 7.43
C GLY A 11 6.99 -10.98 7.90
N ALA A 12 8.19 -11.56 7.85
CA ALA A 12 9.46 -10.96 8.28
C ALA A 12 10.30 -10.44 7.09
N GLY A 13 9.65 -10.24 5.92
CA GLY A 13 10.27 -9.67 4.74
C GLY A 13 10.59 -8.18 4.89
N LYS A 14 11.03 -7.54 3.81
CA LYS A 14 11.48 -6.12 3.80
C LYS A 14 10.49 -5.14 4.44
N ILE A 15 9.19 -5.33 4.21
CA ILE A 15 8.14 -4.47 4.78
C ILE A 15 7.93 -4.81 6.25
N GLY A 16 7.81 -6.10 6.59
CA GLY A 16 7.66 -6.55 7.98
C GLY A 16 8.81 -6.11 8.87
N GLU A 17 10.05 -6.19 8.39
CA GLU A 17 11.23 -5.67 9.08
C GLU A 17 11.10 -4.16 9.36
N THR A 18 10.65 -3.38 8.37
CA THR A 18 10.47 -1.94 8.54
C THR A 18 9.35 -1.61 9.53
N ILE A 19 8.24 -2.37 9.53
CA ILE A 19 7.17 -2.25 10.52
C ILE A 19 7.70 -2.52 11.93
N VAL A 20 8.47 -3.61 12.10
CA VAL A 20 9.12 -3.94 13.40
C VAL A 20 9.99 -2.79 13.89
N ASP A 21 10.84 -2.24 13.03
CA ASP A 21 11.72 -1.13 13.41
C ASP A 21 10.94 0.12 13.84
N LEU A 22 9.91 0.49 13.06
CA LEU A 22 9.06 1.67 13.36
C LEU A 22 8.32 1.52 14.69
N LEU A 23 7.71 0.36 14.94
CA LEU A 23 6.93 0.14 16.17
C LEU A 23 7.82 0.01 17.40
N LEU A 24 8.95 -0.69 17.30
CA LEU A 24 9.90 -0.83 18.42
C LEU A 24 10.52 0.51 18.83
N GLU A 25 10.71 1.44 17.89
CA GLU A 25 11.28 2.77 18.19
C GLU A 25 10.41 3.58 19.15
N THR A 26 9.09 3.33 19.15
CA THR A 26 8.17 4.06 20.02
C THR A 26 8.19 3.58 21.48
N GLY A 27 8.50 2.30 21.70
CA GLY A 27 8.38 1.65 23.00
C GLY A 27 6.94 1.36 23.44
N ASP A 28 5.92 1.74 22.66
CA ASP A 28 4.51 1.59 23.01
C ASP A 28 3.93 0.22 22.63
N TYR A 29 4.67 -0.53 21.83
CA TYR A 29 4.24 -1.82 21.30
C TYR A 29 5.21 -2.94 21.67
N SER A 30 4.67 -4.11 22.03
CA SER A 30 5.42 -5.36 22.13
C SER A 30 5.05 -6.25 20.96
N ILE A 31 6.05 -6.78 20.27
CA ILE A 31 5.88 -7.43 18.96
C ILE A 31 6.12 -8.93 19.08
N THR A 32 5.20 -9.73 18.53
CA THR A 32 5.44 -11.13 18.18
C THR A 32 5.57 -11.20 16.66
N LEU A 33 6.81 -11.39 16.17
CA LEU A 33 7.11 -11.53 14.74
C LEU A 33 7.03 -12.99 14.35
N ILE A 34 6.22 -13.29 13.33
CA ILE A 34 5.90 -14.64 12.88
C ILE A 34 6.28 -14.78 11.39
N ASP A 35 7.09 -15.78 11.06
CA ASP A 35 7.43 -16.13 9.68
C ASP A 35 7.75 -17.64 9.59
N ALA A 36 7.57 -18.22 8.41
CA ALA A 36 7.91 -19.61 8.15
C ALA A 36 9.42 -19.83 7.96
N SER A 37 10.14 -18.80 7.49
CA SER A 37 11.56 -18.86 7.16
C SER A 37 12.43 -18.56 8.39
N ALA A 38 13.13 -19.57 8.87
CA ALA A 38 14.14 -19.39 9.92
C ALA A 38 15.26 -18.44 9.48
N GLU A 39 15.68 -18.50 8.21
CA GLU A 39 16.73 -17.65 7.65
C GLU A 39 16.33 -16.17 7.73
N THR A 40 15.11 -15.84 7.33
CA THR A 40 14.58 -14.47 7.42
C THR A 40 14.50 -13.98 8.87
N LEU A 41 14.13 -14.85 9.80
CA LEU A 41 14.03 -14.51 11.22
C LEU A 41 15.39 -14.30 11.89
N HIS A 42 16.45 -14.99 11.46
CA HIS A 42 17.80 -14.84 12.02
C HIS A 42 18.44 -13.45 11.86
N GLN A 43 17.92 -12.62 10.96
CA GLN A 43 18.43 -11.25 10.78
C GLN A 43 18.02 -10.29 11.92
N PHE A 44 16.98 -10.64 12.70
CA PHE A 44 16.49 -9.79 13.76
C PHE A 44 17.32 -9.95 15.03
N LYS A 45 17.74 -8.80 15.60
CA LYS A 45 18.50 -8.76 16.84
C LYS A 45 17.57 -8.92 18.04
N ASP A 46 18.12 -9.44 19.13
CA ASP A 46 17.39 -9.52 20.39
C ASP A 46 16.94 -8.13 20.86
N HIS A 47 15.67 -8.02 21.23
CA HIS A 47 15.09 -6.80 21.77
C HIS A 47 14.05 -7.17 22.84
N PRO A 48 13.98 -6.48 24.01
CA PRO A 48 13.08 -6.84 25.09
C PRO A 48 11.58 -6.79 24.74
N LEU A 49 11.23 -6.04 23.70
CA LEU A 49 9.85 -5.92 23.19
C LEU A 49 9.62 -6.74 21.90
N LEU A 50 10.56 -7.59 21.48
CA LEU A 50 10.44 -8.42 20.28
C LEU A 50 10.54 -9.91 20.65
N LYS A 51 9.50 -10.65 20.36
CA LYS A 51 9.48 -12.11 20.37
C LYS A 51 9.45 -12.63 18.96
N ILE A 52 10.32 -13.55 18.62
CA ILE A 52 10.42 -14.19 17.30
C ILE A 52 9.81 -15.59 17.38
N VAL A 53 8.96 -15.92 16.41
CA VAL A 53 8.28 -17.22 16.32
C VAL A 53 8.39 -17.75 14.89
N GLN A 54 9.05 -18.89 14.71
CA GLN A 54 9.02 -19.59 13.43
C GLN A 54 7.72 -20.39 13.34
N GLN A 55 6.84 -20.02 12.40
CA GLN A 55 5.56 -20.66 12.20
C GLN A 55 5.07 -20.50 10.77
N ASP A 56 4.66 -21.60 10.13
CA ASP A 56 3.95 -21.56 8.85
C ASP A 56 2.47 -21.23 9.10
N VAL A 57 1.94 -20.21 8.41
CA VAL A 57 0.54 -19.81 8.48
C VAL A 57 -0.44 -20.89 8.04
N LYS A 58 0.03 -21.90 7.31
CA LYS A 58 -0.78 -23.07 6.91
C LYS A 58 -1.17 -23.96 8.08
N ASP A 59 -0.42 -23.95 9.17
CA ASP A 59 -0.83 -24.56 10.44
C ASP A 59 -1.70 -23.56 11.23
N VAL A 60 -2.96 -23.50 10.86
CA VAL A 60 -3.92 -22.54 11.38
C VAL A 60 -4.06 -22.62 12.90
N ALA A 61 -4.06 -23.82 13.47
CA ALA A 61 -4.22 -24.01 14.92
C ALA A 61 -3.05 -23.45 15.72
N MET A 62 -1.83 -23.58 15.21
CA MET A 62 -0.66 -22.96 15.82
C MET A 62 -0.60 -21.46 15.57
N LEU A 63 -1.01 -21.00 14.39
CA LEU A 63 -1.13 -19.57 14.09
C LEU A 63 -2.07 -18.86 15.07
N GLU A 64 -3.27 -19.40 15.27
CA GLU A 64 -4.26 -18.87 16.24
C GLU A 64 -3.69 -18.81 17.66
N LYS A 65 -2.95 -19.83 18.10
CA LYS A 65 -2.24 -19.78 19.39
C LYS A 65 -1.19 -18.68 19.48
N CYS A 66 -0.44 -18.46 18.38
CA CYS A 66 0.55 -17.38 18.33
C CYS A 66 -0.09 -15.99 18.36
N MET A 67 -1.29 -15.85 17.81
CA MET A 67 -2.02 -14.58 17.73
C MET A 67 -2.90 -14.29 18.96
N ALA A 68 -3.25 -15.30 19.73
CA ALA A 68 -4.16 -15.16 20.88
C ALA A 68 -3.65 -14.11 21.89
N GLY A 69 -4.53 -13.21 22.32
CA GLY A 69 -4.24 -12.16 23.29
C GLY A 69 -3.52 -10.93 22.73
N HIS A 70 -3.26 -10.86 21.43
CA HIS A 70 -2.74 -9.66 20.77
C HIS A 70 -3.88 -8.67 20.50
N PHE A 71 -3.57 -7.37 20.56
CA PHE A 71 -4.49 -6.30 20.18
C PHE A 71 -4.81 -6.35 18.69
N ALA A 72 -3.76 -6.46 17.86
CA ALA A 72 -3.91 -6.52 16.42
C ALA A 72 -2.92 -7.50 15.78
N VAL A 73 -3.30 -7.98 14.60
CA VAL A 73 -2.46 -8.71 13.65
C VAL A 73 -2.20 -7.82 12.44
N LEU A 74 -0.93 -7.64 12.11
CA LEU A 74 -0.46 -6.94 10.92
C LEU A 74 0.06 -7.98 9.93
N SER A 75 -0.58 -8.09 8.76
CA SER A 75 -0.12 -8.99 7.71
C SER A 75 0.71 -8.23 6.66
N SER A 76 1.98 -8.61 6.54
CA SER A 76 2.90 -8.15 5.48
C SER A 76 3.34 -9.32 4.59
N THR A 77 2.43 -10.26 4.38
CA THR A 77 2.64 -11.47 3.57
C THR A 77 2.09 -11.29 2.15
N PRO A 78 2.45 -12.16 1.19
CA PRO A 78 1.82 -12.18 -0.12
C PRO A 78 0.29 -12.37 -0.04
N PHE A 79 -0.45 -11.78 -0.97
CA PHE A 79 -1.91 -11.71 -0.99
C PHE A 79 -2.61 -13.07 -0.88
N PHE A 80 -2.04 -14.15 -1.42
CA PHE A 80 -2.63 -15.49 -1.36
C PHE A 80 -2.68 -16.10 0.06
N LEU A 81 -2.03 -15.49 1.05
CA LEU A 81 -2.10 -15.88 2.47
C LEU A 81 -3.12 -15.04 3.27
N THR A 82 -3.63 -13.95 2.72
CA THR A 82 -4.55 -13.01 3.36
C THR A 82 -5.75 -13.72 3.98
N LYS A 83 -6.43 -14.59 3.21
CA LYS A 83 -7.67 -15.27 3.65
C LYS A 83 -7.44 -16.12 4.91
N VAL A 84 -6.34 -16.84 4.98
CA VAL A 84 -6.01 -17.70 6.13
C VAL A 84 -5.74 -16.85 7.38
N ILE A 85 -4.95 -15.80 7.23
CA ILE A 85 -4.55 -14.94 8.35
C ILE A 85 -5.75 -14.14 8.87
N ALA A 86 -6.57 -13.58 7.98
CA ALA A 86 -7.77 -12.85 8.35
C ALA A 86 -8.79 -13.75 9.08
N GLN A 87 -8.98 -14.99 8.60
CA GLN A 87 -9.86 -15.96 9.28
C GLN A 87 -9.35 -16.31 10.68
N ALA A 88 -8.03 -16.52 10.84
CA ALA A 88 -7.44 -16.76 12.16
C ALA A 88 -7.60 -15.56 13.09
N ALA A 89 -7.45 -14.31 12.59
CA ALA A 89 -7.69 -13.09 13.34
C ALA A 89 -9.14 -13.00 13.84
N LEU A 90 -10.10 -13.35 12.99
CA LEU A 90 -11.52 -13.42 13.37
C LEU A 90 -11.73 -14.42 14.49
N THR A 91 -11.17 -15.62 14.40
CA THR A 91 -11.31 -16.69 15.38
C THR A 91 -10.79 -16.26 16.76
N VAL A 92 -9.64 -15.61 16.82
CA VAL A 92 -9.02 -15.17 18.09
C VAL A 92 -9.56 -13.83 18.59
N GLY A 93 -10.32 -13.09 17.76
CA GLY A 93 -10.98 -11.84 18.12
C GLY A 93 -10.05 -10.62 18.19
N CYS A 94 -8.91 -10.63 17.52
CA CYS A 94 -8.01 -9.47 17.41
C CYS A 94 -8.34 -8.60 16.20
N HIS A 95 -7.88 -7.34 16.19
CA HIS A 95 -7.96 -6.48 15.03
C HIS A 95 -7.07 -7.03 13.91
N TYR A 96 -7.47 -6.80 12.66
CA TYR A 96 -6.74 -7.26 11.47
C TYR A 96 -6.41 -6.09 10.55
N LEU A 97 -5.15 -5.97 10.16
CA LEU A 97 -4.68 -4.99 9.18
C LEU A 97 -3.76 -5.69 8.16
N ASP A 98 -3.87 -5.33 6.89
CA ASP A 98 -3.01 -5.86 5.84
C ASP A 98 -2.61 -4.82 4.78
N LEU A 99 -1.84 -5.28 3.80
CA LEU A 99 -1.30 -4.49 2.69
C LEU A 99 -1.79 -5.01 1.33
N THR A 100 -2.84 -5.85 1.31
CA THR A 100 -3.24 -6.53 0.08
C THR A 100 -3.78 -5.56 -0.97
N GLU A 101 -3.36 -5.76 -2.22
CA GLU A 101 -3.91 -5.13 -3.42
C GLU A 101 -4.93 -6.02 -4.14
N ASP A 102 -5.06 -7.28 -3.70
CA ASP A 102 -5.90 -8.29 -4.35
C ASP A 102 -7.38 -8.10 -4.00
N VAL A 103 -8.22 -7.95 -5.03
CA VAL A 103 -9.66 -7.68 -4.90
C VAL A 103 -10.37 -8.85 -4.23
N ASP A 104 -10.07 -10.08 -4.65
CA ASP A 104 -10.70 -11.31 -4.16
C ASP A 104 -10.41 -11.58 -2.67
N SER A 105 -9.20 -11.23 -2.24
CA SER A 105 -8.80 -11.28 -0.84
C SER A 105 -9.51 -10.22 -0.01
N THR A 106 -9.64 -9.00 -0.53
CA THR A 106 -10.33 -7.90 0.13
C THR A 106 -11.82 -8.19 0.30
N ASP A 107 -12.47 -8.75 -0.73
CA ASP A 107 -13.88 -9.14 -0.66
C ASP A 107 -14.12 -10.24 0.39
N PHE A 108 -13.19 -11.21 0.49
CA PHE A 108 -13.25 -12.20 1.55
C PHE A 108 -13.13 -11.56 2.94
N VAL A 109 -12.19 -10.64 3.14
CA VAL A 109 -12.01 -9.93 4.42
C VAL A 109 -13.28 -9.13 4.76
N ARG A 110 -13.90 -8.48 3.79
CA ARG A 110 -15.15 -7.74 3.95
C ARG A 110 -16.29 -8.65 4.43
N GLU A 111 -16.39 -9.84 3.83
CA GLU A 111 -17.46 -10.79 4.20
C GLU A 111 -17.33 -11.29 5.63
N ILE A 112 -16.14 -11.71 6.04
CA ILE A 112 -15.92 -12.20 7.41
C ILE A 112 -16.03 -11.09 8.45
N ALA A 113 -15.67 -9.86 8.11
CA ALA A 113 -15.77 -8.70 8.99
C ALA A 113 -17.20 -8.37 9.44
N LYS A 114 -18.23 -8.81 8.69
CA LYS A 114 -19.65 -8.61 9.08
C LYS A 114 -20.00 -9.23 10.44
N THR A 115 -19.28 -10.26 10.84
CA THR A 115 -19.49 -10.95 12.13
C THR A 115 -18.46 -10.59 13.19
N ALA A 116 -17.43 -9.81 12.81
CA ALA A 116 -16.33 -9.46 13.69
C ALA A 116 -16.74 -8.47 14.78
N LYS A 117 -16.17 -8.67 15.97
CA LYS A 117 -16.25 -7.71 17.09
C LYS A 117 -15.03 -6.78 17.16
N SER A 118 -14.08 -6.97 16.26
CA SER A 118 -12.86 -6.21 16.07
C SER A 118 -12.88 -5.54 14.69
N ALA A 119 -12.00 -4.57 14.45
CA ALA A 119 -11.86 -3.93 13.16
C ALA A 119 -11.02 -4.80 12.19
N PHE A 120 -11.48 -4.87 10.95
CA PHE A 120 -10.79 -5.48 9.83
C PHE A 120 -10.49 -4.38 8.80
N ILE A 121 -9.24 -3.99 8.70
CA ILE A 121 -8.76 -2.83 7.95
C ILE A 121 -7.76 -3.31 6.90
N PRO A 122 -8.20 -3.79 5.73
CA PRO A 122 -7.29 -4.17 4.66
C PRO A 122 -6.74 -2.94 3.93
N GLN A 123 -5.78 -3.17 3.05
CA GLN A 123 -5.30 -2.13 2.13
C GLN A 123 -4.62 -0.94 2.83
N CYS A 124 -3.93 -1.16 3.95
CA CYS A 124 -3.28 -0.11 4.74
C CYS A 124 -1.94 0.37 4.14
N GLY A 125 -1.71 0.19 2.85
CA GLY A 125 -0.46 0.55 2.18
C GLY A 125 -0.43 1.98 1.63
N LEU A 126 0.41 2.15 0.59
CA LEU A 126 0.50 3.37 -0.19
C LEU A 126 -0.65 3.45 -1.22
N ALA A 127 -0.77 2.40 -2.05
CA ALA A 127 -1.79 2.20 -3.06
C ALA A 127 -2.01 0.69 -3.25
N PRO A 128 -3.12 0.17 -2.77
CA PRO A 128 -4.21 0.86 -2.07
C PRO A 128 -3.81 1.32 -0.66
N GLY A 129 -4.49 2.34 -0.14
CA GLY A 129 -4.27 2.90 1.19
C GLY A 129 -4.21 4.43 1.21
N PHE A 130 -3.05 5.00 1.50
CA PHE A 130 -2.89 6.45 1.60
C PHE A 130 -3.45 7.23 0.41
N ILE A 131 -3.33 6.69 -0.80
CA ILE A 131 -3.86 7.37 -2.00
C ILE A 131 -5.39 7.54 -1.94
N SER A 132 -6.11 6.59 -1.34
CA SER A 132 -7.55 6.68 -1.14
C SER A 132 -7.90 7.72 -0.08
N ILE A 133 -7.12 7.79 1.01
CA ILE A 133 -7.29 8.78 2.09
C ILE A 133 -7.17 10.20 1.52
N VAL A 134 -6.09 10.50 0.80
CA VAL A 134 -5.86 11.85 0.24
C VAL A 134 -6.88 12.18 -0.86
N THR A 135 -7.27 11.22 -1.67
CA THR A 135 -8.26 11.40 -2.73
C THR A 135 -9.63 11.75 -2.14
N GLN A 136 -10.08 11.01 -1.13
CA GLN A 136 -11.35 11.27 -0.45
C GLN A 136 -11.36 12.64 0.23
N HIS A 137 -10.25 13.00 0.90
CA HIS A 137 -10.12 14.32 1.53
C HIS A 137 -10.32 15.45 0.53
N ILE A 138 -9.65 15.39 -0.63
CA ILE A 138 -9.80 16.40 -1.68
C ILE A 138 -11.23 16.37 -2.23
N ALA A 139 -11.77 15.20 -2.54
CA ALA A 139 -13.11 15.04 -3.11
C ALA A 139 -14.20 15.62 -2.21
N ASN A 140 -14.06 15.52 -0.89
CA ASN A 140 -15.00 16.08 0.08
C ASN A 140 -15.10 17.61 0.00
N GLY A 141 -14.13 18.29 -0.61
CA GLY A 141 -14.15 19.73 -0.82
C GLY A 141 -14.97 20.22 -2.02
N PHE A 142 -15.55 19.31 -2.82
CA PHE A 142 -16.29 19.66 -4.04
C PHE A 142 -17.79 19.48 -3.88
N ASP A 143 -18.57 20.38 -4.52
CA ASP A 143 -20.04 20.30 -4.58
C ASP A 143 -20.49 19.24 -5.61
N GLU A 144 -19.77 19.14 -6.74
CA GLU A 144 -19.99 18.15 -7.81
C GLU A 144 -18.63 17.64 -8.31
N LEU A 145 -18.47 16.34 -8.40
CA LEU A 145 -17.25 15.72 -8.91
C LEU A 145 -17.39 15.40 -10.42
N ASP A 146 -16.40 15.80 -11.20
CA ASP A 146 -16.31 15.49 -12.63
C ASP A 146 -15.32 14.37 -12.88
N SER A 147 -14.07 14.56 -12.46
CA SER A 147 -13.04 13.53 -12.67
C SER A 147 -12.08 13.41 -11.49
N ILE A 148 -11.67 12.17 -11.21
CA ILE A 148 -10.61 11.83 -10.24
C ILE A 148 -9.56 10.99 -10.97
N ARG A 149 -8.31 11.42 -10.88
CA ARG A 149 -7.17 10.66 -11.38
C ARG A 149 -6.16 10.45 -10.26
N MET A 150 -5.86 9.19 -9.99
CA MET A 150 -4.92 8.76 -8.98
C MET A 150 -3.71 8.11 -9.66
N CYS A 151 -2.50 8.59 -9.36
CA CYS A 151 -1.28 8.02 -9.94
C CYS A 151 -0.24 7.80 -8.86
N VAL A 152 0.35 6.60 -8.82
CA VAL A 152 1.45 6.26 -7.92
C VAL A 152 2.57 5.58 -8.69
N GLY A 153 3.81 5.88 -8.35
CA GLY A 153 4.97 5.16 -8.86
C GLY A 153 6.03 4.93 -7.79
N ALA A 154 6.61 3.74 -7.76
CA ALA A 154 7.83 3.45 -7.04
C ALA A 154 8.92 3.21 -8.09
N LEU A 155 9.89 4.10 -8.16
CA LEU A 155 10.85 4.21 -9.27
C LEU A 155 12.28 4.25 -8.76
N PRO A 156 13.25 3.63 -9.44
CA PRO A 156 14.66 3.88 -9.14
C PRO A 156 15.01 5.35 -9.42
N LEU A 157 15.79 5.98 -8.55
CA LEU A 157 16.32 7.31 -8.82
C LEU A 157 17.28 7.30 -10.04
N TYR A 158 17.99 6.20 -10.22
CA TYR A 158 18.97 6.01 -11.28
C TYR A 158 18.68 4.69 -12.01
N PRO A 159 17.79 4.68 -13.00
CA PRO A 159 17.51 3.47 -13.77
C PRO A 159 18.76 3.03 -14.54
N SER A 160 19.06 1.74 -14.48
CA SER A 160 20.29 1.16 -15.03
C SER A 160 20.05 0.11 -16.13
N ASN A 161 18.81 -0.05 -16.57
CA ASN A 161 18.42 -1.05 -17.57
C ASN A 161 17.37 -0.49 -18.53
N SER A 162 17.12 -1.18 -19.64
CA SER A 162 16.17 -0.74 -20.68
C SER A 162 14.72 -0.70 -20.24
N LEU A 163 14.34 -1.48 -19.19
CA LEU A 163 13.02 -1.37 -18.56
C LEU A 163 12.86 -0.06 -17.81
N ASN A 164 13.93 0.69 -17.55
CA ASN A 164 13.94 1.83 -16.65
C ASN A 164 13.28 1.52 -15.29
N TYR A 165 13.47 0.28 -14.81
CA TYR A 165 12.84 -0.22 -13.60
C TYR A 165 13.84 -1.04 -12.77
N ASN A 166 13.67 -0.98 -11.46
CA ASN A 166 14.34 -1.83 -10.48
C ASN A 166 13.29 -2.46 -9.59
N LEU A 167 13.55 -3.67 -9.08
CA LEU A 167 12.63 -4.33 -8.16
C LEU A 167 12.66 -3.60 -6.81
N THR A 168 11.63 -2.82 -6.55
CA THR A 168 11.47 -2.03 -5.33
C THR A 168 10.58 -2.74 -4.31
N TRP A 169 9.65 -3.60 -4.77
CA TRP A 169 8.71 -4.34 -3.96
C TRP A 169 8.43 -5.75 -4.53
N SER A 170 7.30 -6.36 -4.23
CA SER A 170 6.95 -7.73 -4.65
C SER A 170 6.87 -7.90 -6.17
N THR A 171 7.66 -8.81 -6.73
CA THR A 171 7.59 -9.16 -8.15
C THR A 171 6.25 -9.78 -8.51
N ASP A 172 5.70 -10.63 -7.63
CA ASP A 172 4.35 -11.20 -7.81
C ASP A 172 3.29 -10.12 -7.88
N GLY A 173 3.37 -9.11 -7.00
CA GLY A 173 2.47 -7.97 -7.01
C GLY A 173 2.54 -7.17 -8.31
N VAL A 174 3.75 -6.83 -8.79
CA VAL A 174 3.94 -6.14 -10.08
C VAL A 174 3.34 -6.93 -11.25
N ILE A 175 3.57 -8.24 -11.30
CA ILE A 175 3.01 -9.10 -12.35
C ILE A 175 1.47 -9.12 -12.25
N ASN A 176 0.92 -9.23 -11.05
CA ASN A 176 -0.51 -9.23 -10.81
C ASN A 176 -1.16 -7.92 -11.26
N GLU A 177 -0.61 -6.76 -10.86
CA GLU A 177 -1.09 -5.44 -11.29
C GLU A 177 -1.13 -5.26 -12.81
N TYR A 178 -0.17 -5.85 -13.55
CA TYR A 178 -0.06 -5.73 -15.00
C TYR A 178 -0.89 -6.76 -15.77
N CYS A 179 -1.42 -7.77 -15.09
CA CYS A 179 -2.17 -8.86 -15.70
C CYS A 179 -3.67 -8.80 -15.43
N GLU A 180 -4.09 -8.27 -14.28
CA GLU A 180 -5.49 -8.31 -13.87
C GLU A 180 -6.29 -7.10 -14.41
N PRO A 181 -7.62 -7.23 -14.58
CA PRO A 181 -8.48 -6.12 -14.96
C PRO A 181 -8.42 -4.98 -13.94
N CYS A 182 -8.46 -3.74 -14.45
CA CYS A 182 -8.42 -2.52 -13.64
C CYS A 182 -9.84 -2.01 -13.44
N ILE A 183 -10.28 -1.82 -12.21
CA ILE A 183 -11.55 -1.17 -11.92
C ILE A 183 -11.39 0.33 -12.14
N CYS A 184 -12.32 0.96 -12.84
CA CYS A 184 -12.41 2.41 -13.01
C CYS A 184 -13.88 2.84 -13.09
N ILE A 185 -14.14 4.15 -13.07
CA ILE A 185 -15.48 4.72 -13.29
C ILE A 185 -15.44 5.48 -14.60
N GLU A 186 -16.40 5.18 -15.50
CA GLU A 186 -16.69 5.94 -16.70
C GLU A 186 -18.19 6.23 -16.75
N ASP A 187 -18.55 7.48 -17.08
CA ASP A 187 -19.93 7.97 -17.08
C ASP A 187 -20.72 7.61 -15.81
N GLY A 188 -20.04 7.70 -14.65
CA GLY A 188 -20.62 7.43 -13.34
C GLY A 188 -20.77 5.94 -12.98
N LYS A 189 -20.31 5.02 -13.80
CA LYS A 189 -20.46 3.58 -13.61
C LYS A 189 -19.11 2.90 -13.48
N ALA A 190 -19.02 1.97 -12.54
CA ALA A 190 -17.83 1.12 -12.42
C ALA A 190 -17.75 0.18 -13.65
N ILE A 191 -16.58 0.15 -14.27
CA ILE A 191 -16.25 -0.73 -15.40
C ILE A 191 -14.91 -1.39 -15.19
N HIS A 192 -14.62 -2.41 -16.00
CA HIS A 192 -13.30 -3.04 -16.05
C HIS A 192 -12.54 -2.59 -17.31
N ALA A 193 -11.39 -1.97 -17.11
CA ALA A 193 -10.45 -1.61 -18.16
C ALA A 193 -9.27 -2.59 -18.21
N ALA A 194 -8.61 -2.67 -19.36
CA ALA A 194 -7.41 -3.50 -19.47
C ALA A 194 -6.20 -2.83 -18.79
N ALA A 195 -5.37 -3.64 -18.13
CA ALA A 195 -4.06 -3.21 -17.67
C ALA A 195 -3.14 -2.85 -18.84
N LEU A 196 -2.14 -2.01 -18.61
CA LEU A 196 -1.19 -1.49 -19.60
C LEU A 196 -1.81 -0.62 -20.72
N GLU A 197 -3.09 -0.28 -20.61
CA GLU A 197 -3.78 0.63 -21.54
C GLU A 197 -3.88 2.05 -20.97
N ASN A 198 -4.45 2.98 -21.75
CA ASN A 198 -4.60 4.39 -21.38
C ASN A 198 -3.25 5.09 -21.07
N LEU A 199 -2.26 4.85 -21.94
CA LEU A 199 -0.93 5.47 -21.83
C LEU A 199 -1.01 6.99 -21.91
N GLN A 200 -0.47 7.67 -20.92
CA GLN A 200 -0.36 9.13 -20.89
C GLN A 200 1.07 9.52 -20.50
N HIS A 201 1.47 10.73 -20.87
CA HIS A 201 2.77 11.30 -20.52
C HIS A 201 2.58 12.59 -19.74
N PHE A 202 3.42 12.81 -18.75
CA PHE A 202 3.48 14.07 -18.02
C PHE A 202 4.90 14.34 -17.52
N SER A 203 5.15 15.58 -17.09
CA SER A 203 6.42 15.96 -16.49
C SER A 203 6.22 16.48 -15.09
N MET A 204 7.11 16.10 -14.17
CA MET A 204 7.16 16.62 -12.82
C MET A 204 8.61 16.97 -12.48
N ASP A 205 8.87 18.22 -12.07
CA ASP A 205 10.21 18.74 -11.76
C ASP A 205 11.24 18.51 -12.89
N GLY A 206 10.80 18.68 -14.15
CA GLY A 206 11.67 18.54 -15.32
C GLY A 206 11.97 17.09 -15.74
N ILE A 207 11.42 16.09 -15.03
CA ILE A 207 11.55 14.67 -15.37
C ILE A 207 10.27 14.21 -16.06
N ASN A 208 10.43 13.51 -17.20
CA ASN A 208 9.32 12.94 -17.94
C ASN A 208 8.95 11.57 -17.40
N TYR A 209 7.65 11.33 -17.28
CA TYR A 209 7.05 10.08 -16.84
C TYR A 209 5.96 9.64 -17.80
N GLU A 210 5.65 8.35 -17.76
CA GLU A 210 4.46 7.78 -18.37
C GLU A 210 3.55 7.20 -17.28
N THR A 211 2.24 7.19 -17.55
CA THR A 211 1.25 6.52 -16.72
C THR A 211 0.35 5.63 -17.57
N PHE A 212 -0.10 4.54 -16.99
CA PHE A 212 -1.01 3.60 -17.61
C PHE A 212 -1.78 2.82 -16.56
N ASN A 213 -2.90 2.22 -16.95
CA ASN A 213 -3.76 1.47 -16.03
C ASN A 213 -3.04 0.27 -15.43
N THR A 214 -3.18 0.10 -14.10
CA THR A 214 -2.80 -1.11 -13.37
C THR A 214 -3.89 -1.49 -12.37
N SER A 215 -3.98 -2.78 -12.06
CA SER A 215 -4.98 -3.31 -11.13
C SER A 215 -4.63 -3.02 -9.67
N GLY A 216 -5.61 -3.10 -8.78
CA GLY A 216 -5.47 -3.15 -7.33
C GLY A 216 -5.39 -1.79 -6.63
N GLY A 217 -4.66 -0.84 -7.16
CA GLY A 217 -4.31 0.40 -6.44
C GLY A 217 -5.48 1.35 -6.12
N ILE A 218 -6.64 1.18 -6.74
CA ILE A 218 -7.84 1.99 -6.48
C ILE A 218 -8.51 1.66 -5.15
N GLY A 219 -8.30 0.44 -4.63
CA GLY A 219 -8.94 -0.03 -3.41
C GLY A 219 -10.46 -0.04 -3.51
N SER A 220 -11.12 0.30 -2.39
CA SER A 220 -12.58 0.41 -2.27
C SER A 220 -13.16 1.71 -2.85
N LEU A 221 -12.30 2.65 -3.28
CA LEU A 221 -12.73 3.99 -3.71
C LEU A 221 -13.67 3.96 -4.93
N ALA A 222 -13.54 2.98 -5.82
CA ALA A 222 -14.44 2.83 -6.96
C ALA A 222 -15.89 2.56 -6.52
N GLU A 223 -16.08 1.79 -5.46
CA GLU A 223 -17.41 1.50 -4.91
C GLU A 223 -17.99 2.73 -4.22
N SER A 224 -17.20 3.40 -3.37
CA SER A 224 -17.64 4.57 -2.63
C SER A 224 -17.94 5.79 -3.52
N MET A 225 -17.32 5.86 -4.71
CA MET A 225 -17.48 6.96 -5.67
C MET A 225 -18.44 6.66 -6.82
N ALA A 226 -18.93 5.42 -6.99
CA ALA A 226 -19.89 5.08 -8.03
C ALA A 226 -21.14 5.97 -7.94
N GLY A 227 -21.53 6.58 -9.06
CA GLY A 227 -22.65 7.52 -9.12
C GLY A 227 -22.39 8.92 -8.56
N LYS A 228 -21.21 9.17 -7.95
CA LYS A 228 -20.83 10.48 -7.40
C LYS A 228 -19.84 11.23 -8.29
N VAL A 229 -19.05 10.53 -9.08
CA VAL A 229 -18.07 11.09 -10.01
C VAL A 229 -18.32 10.55 -11.41
N LYS A 230 -18.07 11.35 -12.46
CA LYS A 230 -18.25 10.89 -13.84
C LYS A 230 -17.13 9.95 -14.26
N SER A 231 -15.88 10.28 -13.91
CA SER A 231 -14.73 9.42 -14.21
C SER A 231 -13.79 9.31 -13.03
N LEU A 232 -13.29 8.08 -12.78
CA LEU A 232 -12.28 7.80 -11.77
C LEU A 232 -11.33 6.74 -12.31
N SER A 233 -10.03 7.01 -12.25
CA SER A 233 -8.99 6.08 -12.69
C SER A 233 -7.81 6.02 -11.73
N TYR A 234 -7.23 4.83 -11.63
CA TYR A 234 -5.93 4.62 -11.02
C TYR A 234 -4.91 4.19 -12.08
N GLN A 235 -3.73 4.78 -12.04
CA GLN A 235 -2.63 4.51 -12.97
C GLN A 235 -1.31 4.40 -12.23
N THR A 236 -0.44 3.52 -12.67
CA THR A 236 0.95 3.51 -12.20
C THR A 236 1.78 4.55 -12.94
N ILE A 237 2.81 5.13 -12.26
CA ILE A 237 3.79 6.03 -12.85
C ILE A 237 5.06 5.23 -13.14
N ARG A 238 5.61 5.38 -14.36
CA ARG A 238 6.90 4.78 -14.75
C ARG A 238 7.71 5.76 -15.59
N TYR A 239 8.97 5.45 -15.84
CA TYR A 239 9.77 6.16 -16.85
C TYR A 239 9.32 5.78 -18.25
N PRO A 240 9.42 6.70 -19.24
CA PRO A 240 8.97 6.44 -20.60
C PRO A 240 9.61 5.21 -21.24
N GLY A 241 8.78 4.37 -21.89
CA GLY A 241 9.18 3.14 -22.55
C GLY A 241 9.02 1.86 -21.74
N HIS A 242 8.82 1.94 -20.42
CA HIS A 242 8.61 0.77 -19.57
C HIS A 242 7.36 -0.01 -20.00
N ARG A 243 6.24 0.69 -20.20
CA ARG A 243 4.95 0.07 -20.55
C ARG A 243 5.04 -0.74 -21.83
N ASP A 244 5.71 -0.25 -22.87
CA ASP A 244 5.78 -0.93 -24.17
C ASP A 244 6.60 -2.21 -24.08
N ILE A 245 7.70 -2.20 -23.31
CA ILE A 245 8.48 -3.42 -23.07
C ILE A 245 7.67 -4.44 -22.28
N MET A 246 7.00 -4.01 -21.20
CA MET A 246 6.16 -4.94 -20.41
C MET A 246 4.99 -5.48 -21.23
N LYS A 247 4.38 -4.67 -22.09
CA LYS A 247 3.31 -5.13 -22.99
C LYS A 247 3.82 -6.17 -23.98
N THR A 248 5.01 -5.98 -24.54
CA THR A 248 5.67 -6.98 -25.41
C THR A 248 5.90 -8.29 -24.65
N LEU A 249 6.45 -8.24 -23.44
CA LEU A 249 6.70 -9.44 -22.65
C LEU A 249 5.40 -10.20 -22.31
N LEU A 250 4.40 -9.48 -21.84
CA LEU A 250 3.16 -10.09 -21.33
C LEU A 250 2.22 -10.55 -22.44
N HIS A 251 2.08 -9.77 -23.52
CA HIS A 251 1.11 -10.02 -24.57
C HIS A 251 1.75 -10.70 -25.80
N ASP A 252 2.78 -10.09 -26.41
CA ASP A 252 3.35 -10.61 -27.65
C ASP A 252 4.15 -11.90 -27.41
N LEU A 253 4.92 -11.95 -26.32
CA LEU A 253 5.64 -13.16 -25.88
C LEU A 253 4.78 -14.07 -24.97
N ARG A 254 3.54 -13.68 -24.67
CA ARG A 254 2.55 -14.48 -23.91
C ARG A 254 3.00 -14.89 -22.51
N LEU A 255 3.91 -14.13 -21.88
CA LEU A 255 4.36 -14.45 -20.51
C LEU A 255 3.29 -14.23 -19.46
N LYS A 256 2.18 -13.54 -19.77
CA LYS A 256 0.98 -13.49 -18.93
C LYS A 256 0.45 -14.90 -18.58
N GLU A 257 0.60 -15.86 -19.48
CA GLU A 257 0.19 -17.26 -19.30
C GLU A 257 1.25 -18.09 -18.53
N ARG A 258 2.44 -17.52 -18.31
CA ARG A 258 3.59 -18.17 -17.67
C ARG A 258 4.23 -17.25 -16.62
N ARG A 259 3.43 -16.82 -15.65
CA ARG A 259 3.82 -15.81 -14.64
C ARG A 259 5.06 -16.23 -13.83
N ASP A 260 5.19 -17.52 -13.50
CA ASP A 260 6.38 -18.03 -12.78
C ASP A 260 7.66 -17.82 -13.58
N LEU A 261 7.62 -18.07 -14.90
CA LEU A 261 8.76 -17.81 -15.78
C LEU A 261 9.08 -16.31 -15.87
N LEU A 262 8.06 -15.46 -15.99
CA LEU A 262 8.25 -14.03 -15.99
C LEU A 262 8.88 -13.53 -14.68
N LYS A 263 8.39 -14.05 -13.55
CA LYS A 263 8.96 -13.76 -12.23
C LYS A 263 10.42 -14.14 -12.15
N GLU A 264 10.78 -15.37 -12.56
CA GLU A 264 12.16 -15.83 -12.60
C GLU A 264 13.05 -14.92 -13.47
N VAL A 265 12.58 -14.55 -14.66
CA VAL A 265 13.30 -13.64 -15.56
C VAL A 265 13.51 -12.26 -14.91
N LEU A 266 12.48 -11.68 -14.31
CA LEU A 266 12.57 -10.37 -13.68
C LEU A 266 13.50 -10.39 -12.46
N GLU A 267 13.38 -11.38 -11.58
CA GLU A 267 14.20 -11.49 -10.37
C GLU A 267 15.68 -11.76 -10.67
N ASN A 268 15.98 -12.48 -11.76
CA ASN A 268 17.35 -12.72 -12.18
C ASN A 268 17.98 -11.55 -12.94
N ALA A 269 17.18 -10.80 -13.72
CA ALA A 269 17.71 -9.78 -14.63
C ALA A 269 17.59 -8.35 -14.12
N VAL A 270 16.56 -8.04 -13.32
CA VAL A 270 16.27 -6.67 -12.86
C VAL A 270 16.84 -6.47 -11.45
N PRO A 271 17.79 -5.55 -11.27
CA PRO A 271 18.41 -5.36 -9.98
C PRO A 271 17.42 -4.75 -8.96
N ALA A 272 17.58 -5.11 -7.69
CA ALA A 272 16.93 -4.42 -6.59
C ALA A 272 17.68 -3.12 -6.26
N THR A 273 16.97 -2.12 -5.73
CA THR A 273 17.57 -0.87 -5.26
C THR A 273 16.96 -0.40 -3.95
N LEU A 274 17.77 0.27 -3.13
CA LEU A 274 17.31 1.06 -1.98
C LEU A 274 17.28 2.58 -2.31
N GLN A 275 17.73 2.96 -3.50
CA GLN A 275 17.73 4.34 -3.99
C GLN A 275 16.54 4.53 -4.94
N ASP A 276 15.38 4.61 -4.36
CA ASP A 276 14.11 4.79 -5.05
C ASP A 276 13.40 6.07 -4.62
N VAL A 277 12.39 6.44 -5.38
CA VAL A 277 11.45 7.52 -5.08
C VAL A 277 10.04 7.01 -5.27
N VAL A 278 9.19 7.31 -4.31
CA VAL A 278 7.75 7.15 -4.44
C VAL A 278 7.16 8.47 -4.93
N LEU A 279 6.43 8.41 -6.03
CA LEU A 279 5.67 9.52 -6.61
C LEU A 279 4.19 9.30 -6.34
N ILE A 280 3.53 10.33 -5.81
CA ILE A 280 2.08 10.35 -5.60
C ILE A 280 1.53 11.56 -6.33
N PHE A 281 0.54 11.34 -7.19
CA PHE A 281 -0.09 12.41 -7.96
C PHE A 281 -1.60 12.13 -8.05
N VAL A 282 -2.38 12.99 -7.40
CA VAL A 282 -3.85 12.91 -7.40
C VAL A 282 -4.39 14.21 -7.94
N THR A 283 -5.31 14.14 -8.89
CA THR A 283 -6.09 15.28 -9.36
C THR A 283 -7.57 15.01 -9.21
N VAL A 284 -8.27 15.98 -8.67
CA VAL A 284 -9.74 15.99 -8.56
C VAL A 284 -10.25 17.23 -9.25
N SER A 285 -11.15 17.06 -10.23
CA SER A 285 -11.78 18.16 -10.96
C SER A 285 -13.28 18.11 -10.73
N GLY A 286 -13.90 19.27 -10.66
CA GLY A 286 -15.32 19.37 -10.42
C GLY A 286 -15.75 20.81 -10.11
N LYS A 287 -16.93 20.98 -9.53
CA LYS A 287 -17.43 22.27 -9.10
C LYS A 287 -17.25 22.46 -7.59
N LYS A 288 -16.77 23.65 -7.22
CA LYS A 288 -16.69 24.13 -5.84
C LYS A 288 -17.12 25.60 -5.82
N ASN A 289 -18.13 25.92 -4.99
CA ASN A 289 -18.71 27.27 -4.95
C ASN A 289 -19.12 27.77 -6.36
N HIS A 290 -19.75 26.91 -7.16
CA HIS A 290 -20.20 27.15 -8.54
C HIS A 290 -19.08 27.38 -9.59
N HIS A 291 -17.80 27.30 -9.21
CA HIS A 291 -16.67 27.41 -10.12
C HIS A 291 -16.13 26.02 -10.49
N LEU A 292 -15.82 25.83 -11.78
CA LEU A 292 -15.09 24.64 -12.22
C LEU A 292 -13.62 24.80 -11.83
N ILE A 293 -13.14 23.91 -10.97
CA ILE A 293 -11.76 23.92 -10.49
C ILE A 293 -11.14 22.53 -10.55
N GLN A 294 -9.82 22.50 -10.44
CA GLN A 294 -9.05 21.30 -10.21
C GLN A 294 -8.15 21.50 -9.00
N GLU A 295 -8.20 20.56 -8.07
CA GLU A 295 -7.24 20.46 -6.96
C GLU A 295 -6.28 19.30 -7.20
N THR A 296 -5.02 19.49 -6.78
CA THR A 296 -3.96 18.50 -7.02
C THR A 296 -3.16 18.28 -5.74
N TYR A 297 -2.95 17.01 -5.40
CA TYR A 297 -1.93 16.57 -4.46
C TYR A 297 -0.77 15.96 -5.24
N ALA A 298 0.44 16.48 -5.03
CA ALA A 298 1.65 15.94 -5.64
C ALA A 298 2.75 15.85 -4.59
N ASN A 299 3.37 14.68 -4.45
CA ASN A 299 4.44 14.46 -3.48
C ASN A 299 5.49 13.49 -4.00
N LYS A 300 6.74 13.71 -3.57
CA LYS A 300 7.88 12.81 -3.79
C LYS A 300 8.46 12.41 -2.45
N ILE A 301 8.46 11.11 -2.18
CA ILE A 301 9.02 10.56 -0.95
C ILE A 301 10.23 9.72 -1.31
N TYR A 302 11.35 10.03 -0.69
CA TYR A 302 12.64 9.37 -0.95
C TYR A 302 12.95 8.31 0.09
N SER A 303 13.89 7.45 -0.23
CA SER A 303 14.49 6.51 0.71
C SER A 303 15.05 7.23 1.94
N GLN A 304 14.91 6.64 3.12
CA GLN A 304 15.28 7.25 4.40
C GLN A 304 16.04 6.27 5.30
N GLN A 305 16.75 6.79 6.27
CA GLN A 305 17.32 5.97 7.33
C GLN A 305 16.32 5.82 8.49
N ILE A 306 16.06 4.57 8.87
CA ILE A 306 15.28 4.19 10.04
C ILE A 306 16.22 3.40 10.95
N LYS A 307 16.43 3.86 12.19
CA LYS A 307 17.40 3.27 13.14
C LYS A 307 18.82 3.06 12.55
N GLY A 308 19.26 3.97 11.68
CA GLY A 308 20.56 3.88 11.03
C GLY A 308 20.64 2.87 9.87
N VAL A 309 19.53 2.23 9.51
CA VAL A 309 19.43 1.33 8.35
C VAL A 309 18.74 2.06 7.21
N GLN A 310 19.35 2.02 6.01
CA GLN A 310 18.75 2.59 4.81
C GLN A 310 17.54 1.76 4.40
N ARG A 311 16.36 2.40 4.33
CA ARG A 311 15.11 1.83 3.85
C ARG A 311 14.72 2.50 2.54
N SER A 312 14.24 1.72 1.58
CA SER A 312 13.73 2.25 0.31
C SER A 312 12.48 3.11 0.54
N ALA A 313 12.15 4.00 -0.41
CA ALA A 313 10.96 4.85 -0.32
C ALA A 313 9.69 4.02 -0.24
N ILE A 314 9.60 2.90 -0.98
CA ILE A 314 8.44 2.00 -0.91
C ILE A 314 8.36 1.28 0.44
N GLN A 315 9.48 0.88 1.05
CA GLN A 315 9.47 0.30 2.39
C GLN A 315 8.97 1.33 3.42
N VAL A 316 9.51 2.54 3.36
CA VAL A 316 9.13 3.64 4.27
C VAL A 316 7.65 3.97 4.14
N THR A 317 7.15 4.21 2.93
CA THR A 317 5.76 4.59 2.71
C THR A 317 4.80 3.48 3.12
N THR A 318 5.01 2.26 2.64
CA THR A 318 4.10 1.14 2.92
C THR A 318 4.06 0.81 4.41
N ALA A 319 5.21 0.69 5.08
CA ALA A 319 5.25 0.38 6.50
C ALA A 319 4.69 1.52 7.36
N SER A 320 5.01 2.78 7.04
CA SER A 320 4.51 3.93 7.80
C SER A 320 3.00 4.08 7.70
N SER A 321 2.41 3.79 6.54
CA SER A 321 0.96 3.84 6.37
C SER A 321 0.26 2.81 7.26
N LEU A 322 0.70 1.55 7.24
CA LEU A 322 0.16 0.51 8.10
C LEU A 322 0.32 0.85 9.59
N CYS A 323 1.50 1.34 9.99
CA CYS A 323 1.75 1.75 11.37
C CYS A 323 0.89 2.96 11.78
N ALA A 324 0.63 3.90 10.87
CA ALA A 324 -0.25 5.03 11.15
C ALA A 324 -1.69 4.57 11.40
N VAL A 325 -2.21 3.69 10.54
CA VAL A 325 -3.57 3.13 10.71
C VAL A 325 -3.68 2.34 12.01
N LEU A 326 -2.67 1.51 12.35
CA LEU A 326 -2.61 0.82 13.64
C LEU A 326 -2.64 1.79 14.83
N ASP A 327 -1.84 2.85 14.77
CA ASP A 327 -1.73 3.84 15.85
C ASP A 327 -3.03 4.65 16.01
N LEU A 328 -3.69 5.02 14.91
CA LEU A 328 -5.02 5.64 14.93
C LEU A 328 -6.08 4.71 15.53
N LEU A 329 -6.05 3.43 15.17
CA LEU A 329 -6.93 2.41 15.73
C LEU A 329 -6.71 2.24 17.25
N HIS A 330 -5.45 2.11 17.66
CA HIS A 330 -5.07 1.98 19.07
C HIS A 330 -5.53 3.17 19.92
N ASN A 331 -5.48 4.38 19.36
CA ASN A 331 -5.90 5.61 20.02
C ASN A 331 -7.43 5.86 19.92
N GLY A 332 -8.20 4.95 19.32
CA GLY A 332 -9.67 5.09 19.17
C GLY A 332 -10.09 6.22 18.22
N GLN A 333 -9.22 6.60 17.29
CA GLN A 333 -9.45 7.70 16.33
C GLN A 333 -10.12 7.25 15.03
N ILE A 334 -10.23 5.93 14.84
CA ILE A 334 -10.95 5.29 13.72
C ILE A 334 -11.86 4.18 14.25
N PRO A 335 -12.83 3.67 13.47
CA PRO A 335 -13.75 2.62 13.91
C PRO A 335 -13.01 1.37 14.40
N THR A 336 -13.46 0.80 15.51
CA THR A 336 -12.84 -0.35 16.18
C THR A 336 -13.56 -1.68 15.93
N GLN A 337 -14.55 -1.70 15.02
CA GLN A 337 -15.35 -2.90 14.73
C GLN A 337 -15.77 -2.93 13.26
N GLY A 338 -15.86 -4.12 12.69
CA GLY A 338 -16.35 -4.37 11.34
C GLY A 338 -15.30 -4.07 10.27
N PHE A 339 -15.76 -3.96 9.03
CA PHE A 339 -14.91 -3.63 7.89
C PHE A 339 -14.69 -2.13 7.82
N VAL A 340 -13.45 -1.67 7.88
CA VAL A 340 -13.08 -0.25 7.83
C VAL A 340 -12.31 0.03 6.55
N ILE A 341 -12.80 0.97 5.75
CA ILE A 341 -12.18 1.38 4.49
C ILE A 341 -11.25 2.57 4.69
N GLN A 342 -10.25 2.70 3.83
CA GLN A 342 -9.23 3.75 3.94
C GLN A 342 -9.81 5.15 3.78
N GLU A 343 -10.86 5.31 2.99
CA GLU A 343 -11.57 6.57 2.73
C GLU A 343 -12.29 7.14 3.97
N GLU A 344 -12.48 6.34 5.01
CA GLU A 344 -13.05 6.80 6.29
C GLU A 344 -12.01 7.41 7.22
N ILE A 345 -10.72 7.32 6.86
CA ILE A 345 -9.63 7.87 7.67
C ILE A 345 -9.45 9.35 7.31
N ASP A 346 -9.50 10.20 8.32
CA ASP A 346 -9.26 11.63 8.16
C ASP A 346 -7.79 11.91 7.81
N LEU A 347 -7.55 12.70 6.75
CA LEU A 347 -6.19 12.99 6.26
C LEU A 347 -5.37 13.79 7.29
N ASP A 348 -5.97 14.74 7.98
CA ASP A 348 -5.26 15.58 8.93
C ASP A 348 -4.83 14.76 10.16
N LEU A 349 -5.70 13.86 10.63
CA LEU A 349 -5.34 12.88 11.67
C LEU A 349 -4.22 11.95 11.20
N PHE A 350 -4.30 11.47 9.96
CA PHE A 350 -3.27 10.59 9.39
C PHE A 350 -1.92 11.31 9.26
N LEU A 351 -1.89 12.50 8.68
CA LEU A 351 -0.65 13.29 8.51
C LEU A 351 -0.10 13.81 9.85
N GLY A 352 -0.95 14.06 10.82
CA GLY A 352 -0.55 14.44 12.20
C GLY A 352 0.00 13.26 13.00
N ASN A 353 -0.26 12.02 12.59
CA ASN A 353 0.25 10.81 13.25
C ASN A 353 1.76 10.69 13.06
N ARG A 354 2.45 10.21 14.10
CA ARG A 354 3.92 10.05 14.14
C ARG A 354 4.49 9.21 12.99
N PHE A 355 3.73 8.25 12.46
CA PHE A 355 4.11 7.44 11.30
C PHE A 355 3.60 8.06 9.99
N GLY A 356 2.36 8.56 9.96
CA GLY A 356 1.74 9.13 8.78
C GLY A 356 2.41 10.41 8.26
N ARG A 357 3.12 11.14 9.14
CA ARG A 357 3.82 12.39 8.79
C ARG A 357 4.85 12.25 7.66
N VAL A 358 5.28 11.03 7.32
CA VAL A 358 6.17 10.79 6.18
C VAL A 358 5.55 11.22 4.85
N TYR A 359 4.23 11.27 4.80
CA TYR A 359 3.45 11.70 3.65
C TYR A 359 3.15 13.21 3.63
N ALA A 360 3.46 13.93 4.70
CA ALA A 360 3.26 15.38 4.73
C ALA A 360 4.16 16.05 3.69
N ILE A 361 3.58 16.97 2.89
CA ILE A 361 4.35 17.76 1.92
C ILE A 361 5.32 18.64 2.70
N GLN A 362 6.60 18.41 2.48
CA GLN A 362 7.64 19.25 3.07
C GLN A 362 7.65 20.59 2.34
N THR A 363 7.14 21.62 3.00
CA THR A 363 7.33 23.00 2.50
C THR A 363 8.82 23.30 2.56
N PRO A 364 9.49 23.71 1.46
CA PRO A 364 10.89 24.10 1.52
C PRO A 364 11.07 25.14 2.63
N ALA A 365 12.04 24.91 3.50
CA ALA A 365 12.38 25.91 4.53
C ALA A 365 12.60 27.26 3.81
N LYS A 366 11.87 28.30 4.22
CA LYS A 366 12.06 29.65 3.71
C LYS A 366 13.52 30.04 3.98
N GLY A 367 14.40 29.95 2.98
CA GLY A 367 15.78 30.43 3.12
C GLY A 367 16.88 29.63 2.43
N CYS A 368 16.64 28.91 1.33
CA CYS A 368 17.75 28.60 0.40
C CYS A 368 17.67 29.59 -0.77
N PRO A 369 18.62 30.52 -0.93
CA PRO A 369 18.79 31.26 -2.18
C PRO A 369 19.28 30.27 -3.26
N HIS A 370 18.73 30.40 -4.46
CA HIS A 370 19.09 29.68 -5.68
C HIS A 370 20.56 29.85 -6.04
#